data_bf7327d320d8bd400ae1e963446d19af
#
_entry.id   bf7327d320d8bd400ae1e963446d19af
#
_cell.length_a   1.000
_cell.length_b   1.000
_cell.length_c   1.000
_cell.angle_alpha   90.00
_cell.angle_beta   90.00
_cell.angle_gamma   90.00
#
_symmetry.space_group_name_H-M   'P 1'
#
loop_
_entity.id
_entity.type
_entity.pdbx_description
1 polymer ?
#
loop_
_entity_poly.entity_id
_entity_poly.type
_entity_poly.pdbx_seq_one_letter_code
_entity_poly.pdbx_strand_id
1 'polypeptide(L)'
;MHCSTWDYAKHLELASAVAERFKPMIFLHSSMQSDYSGSFSFLCFDAYESSSNSFHELNEQLNASKASDSDFFGLLSYELKHELEQLEKSSKGRIQLPKLLMHRYNIVMRFDHQLKTCTVFHRSVDDLNKIPKPNTSGPLQCTLAKLESNMTKSEYLQKVRDILEAIHRGDLYQANLT
;
A
#
# COMPACT_ATOMS: atom_id res chain seq x y z
N MET A 1 -13.36 -15.39 8.46
CA MET A 1 -12.09 -15.38 9.20
C MET A 1 -12.35 -15.44 10.70
N HIS A 2 -11.46 -16.06 11.46
CA HIS A 2 -11.45 -16.02 12.93
C HIS A 2 -10.70 -14.77 13.41
N CYS A 3 -10.88 -14.40 14.67
CA CYS A 3 -10.27 -13.21 15.26
C CYS A 3 -9.60 -13.58 16.59
N SER A 4 -8.37 -13.13 16.78
CA SER A 4 -7.57 -13.30 18.00
C SER A 4 -6.88 -11.97 18.35
N THR A 5 -6.49 -11.83 19.62
CA THR A 5 -5.68 -10.68 20.06
C THR A 5 -4.20 -11.02 20.02
N TRP A 6 -3.35 -10.03 19.76
CA TRP A 6 -1.89 -10.15 19.71
C TRP A 6 -1.23 -8.97 20.42
N ASP A 7 0.06 -9.09 20.73
CA ASP A 7 0.82 -7.98 21.29
C ASP A 7 0.95 -6.84 20.26
N TYR A 8 0.58 -5.63 20.65
CA TYR A 8 0.71 -4.43 19.83
C TYR A 8 2.17 -3.98 19.65
N ALA A 9 3.02 -4.28 20.66
CA ALA A 9 4.40 -3.82 20.66
C ALA A 9 5.20 -4.38 19.47
N LYS A 10 6.18 -3.60 18.99
CA LYS A 10 7.16 -4.04 17.97
C LYS A 10 6.56 -4.39 16.61
N HIS A 11 5.52 -3.68 16.18
CA HIS A 11 4.88 -3.94 14.88
C HIS A 11 5.82 -3.71 13.68
N LEU A 12 6.82 -2.81 13.78
CA LEU A 12 7.83 -2.60 12.74
C LEU A 12 8.81 -3.77 12.67
N GLU A 13 9.29 -4.25 13.82
CA GLU A 13 10.18 -5.40 13.92
C GLU A 13 9.48 -6.69 13.45
N LEU A 14 8.17 -6.79 13.73
CA LEU A 14 7.36 -7.89 13.24
C LEU A 14 7.20 -7.82 11.71
N ALA A 15 6.93 -6.65 11.14
CA ALA A 15 6.83 -6.47 9.69
C ALA A 15 8.14 -6.84 8.99
N SER A 16 9.30 -6.50 9.57
CA SER A 16 10.62 -6.93 9.07
C SER A 16 10.75 -8.44 9.08
N ALA A 17 10.41 -9.11 10.18
CA ALA A 17 10.48 -10.56 10.31
C ALA A 17 9.54 -11.28 9.32
N VAL A 18 8.35 -10.71 9.07
CA VAL A 18 7.41 -11.21 8.06
C VAL A 18 7.99 -11.06 6.65
N ALA A 19 8.60 -9.91 6.33
CA ALA A 19 9.18 -9.64 5.01
C ALA A 19 10.32 -10.61 4.63
N GLU A 20 11.03 -11.15 5.60
CA GLU A 20 12.08 -12.16 5.38
C GLU A 20 11.50 -13.54 5.02
N ARG A 21 10.29 -13.86 5.49
CA ARG A 21 9.72 -15.21 5.40
C ARG A 21 8.60 -15.35 4.39
N PHE A 22 7.83 -14.27 4.13
CA PHE A 22 6.63 -14.32 3.31
C PHE A 22 6.71 -13.36 2.13
N LYS A 23 6.42 -13.90 0.94
CA LYS A 23 6.29 -13.12 -0.31
C LYS A 23 5.16 -13.71 -1.14
N PRO A 24 4.17 -12.92 -1.56
CA PRO A 24 4.01 -11.49 -1.26
C PRO A 24 3.55 -11.21 0.17
N MET A 25 3.92 -10.04 0.68
CA MET A 25 3.38 -9.47 1.91
C MET A 25 3.08 -7.99 1.71
N ILE A 26 2.18 -7.43 2.49
CA ILE A 26 1.85 -6.00 2.47
C ILE A 26 1.90 -5.44 3.88
N PHE A 27 2.53 -4.28 4.02
CA PHE A 27 2.51 -3.51 5.25
C PHE A 27 2.02 -2.08 4.95
N LEU A 28 0.75 -1.82 5.27
CA LEU A 28 0.16 -0.48 5.20
C LEU A 28 0.38 0.20 6.54
N HIS A 29 1.41 1.05 6.62
CA HIS A 29 1.84 1.66 7.86
C HIS A 29 1.39 3.12 7.98
N SER A 30 0.80 3.45 9.13
CA SER A 30 0.45 4.81 9.52
C SER A 30 1.45 5.33 10.53
N SER A 31 2.44 6.11 10.07
CA SER A 31 3.49 6.70 10.91
C SER A 31 3.07 8.01 11.59
N MET A 32 2.05 8.67 11.06
CA MET A 32 1.53 9.93 11.58
C MET A 32 0.05 9.77 11.92
N GLN A 33 -0.32 10.13 13.14
CA GLN A 33 -1.71 10.15 13.60
C GLN A 33 -2.28 11.56 13.50
N SER A 34 -3.50 11.67 13.03
CA SER A 34 -4.29 12.90 12.99
C SER A 34 -5.75 12.59 13.30
N ASP A 35 -6.58 13.61 13.49
CA ASP A 35 -8.02 13.43 13.73
C ASP A 35 -8.74 12.75 12.56
N TYR A 36 -8.15 12.78 11.36
CA TYR A 36 -8.76 12.27 10.12
C TYR A 36 -8.09 11.00 9.58
N SER A 37 -6.90 10.64 10.07
CA SER A 37 -6.11 9.51 9.53
C SER A 37 -5.12 8.97 10.53
N GLY A 38 -4.54 7.80 10.22
CA GLY A 38 -3.44 7.24 11.01
C GLY A 38 -3.89 6.37 12.19
N SER A 39 -5.18 6.03 12.29
CA SER A 39 -5.69 5.19 13.39
C SER A 39 -5.20 3.75 13.32
N PHE A 40 -4.97 3.22 12.10
CA PHE A 40 -4.64 1.81 11.90
C PHE A 40 -3.41 1.60 11.02
N SER A 41 -2.69 0.51 11.29
CA SER A 41 -1.76 -0.12 10.34
C SER A 41 -2.20 -1.56 10.08
N PHE A 42 -1.89 -2.07 8.87
CA PHE A 42 -2.21 -3.43 8.48
C PHE A 42 -0.95 -4.16 8.01
N LEU A 43 -0.74 -5.37 8.53
CA LEU A 43 0.30 -6.29 8.09
C LEU A 43 -0.37 -7.56 7.57
N CYS A 44 -0.23 -7.83 6.26
CA CYS A 44 -0.89 -8.93 5.58
C CYS A 44 0.17 -9.88 5.00
N PHE A 45 0.06 -11.17 5.25
CA PHE A 45 1.00 -12.17 4.78
C PHE A 45 0.38 -13.57 4.67
N ASP A 46 1.12 -14.52 4.09
CA ASP A 46 0.65 -15.85 3.73
C ASP A 46 -0.50 -15.76 2.72
N ALA A 47 -0.21 -15.22 1.52
CA ALA A 47 -1.19 -15.01 0.46
C ALA A 47 -1.72 -16.35 -0.08
N TYR A 48 -3.03 -16.44 -0.30
CA TYR A 48 -3.68 -17.63 -0.86
C TYR A 48 -4.42 -17.37 -2.17
N GLU A 49 -4.69 -16.12 -2.51
CA GLU A 49 -5.36 -15.73 -3.73
C GLU A 49 -4.76 -14.43 -4.27
N SER A 50 -4.64 -14.31 -5.57
CA SER A 50 -4.08 -13.14 -6.24
C SER A 50 -4.94 -12.73 -7.43
N SER A 51 -5.07 -11.43 -7.65
CA SER A 51 -5.59 -10.82 -8.86
C SER A 51 -4.57 -9.81 -9.37
N SER A 52 -4.07 -9.99 -10.59
CA SER A 52 -2.98 -9.17 -11.13
C SER A 52 -3.18 -8.73 -12.58
N ASN A 53 -4.27 -9.13 -13.22
CA ASN A 53 -4.42 -8.92 -14.66
C ASN A 53 -5.31 -7.74 -15.02
N SER A 54 -6.52 -7.66 -14.44
CA SER A 54 -7.51 -6.66 -14.84
C SER A 54 -8.56 -6.39 -13.77
N PHE A 55 -9.27 -5.29 -13.93
CA PHE A 55 -10.47 -5.02 -13.15
C PHE A 55 -11.54 -6.10 -13.30
N HIS A 56 -11.66 -6.69 -14.49
CA HIS A 56 -12.65 -7.73 -14.73
C HIS A 56 -12.41 -8.94 -13.84
N GLU A 57 -11.16 -9.45 -13.81
CA GLU A 57 -10.77 -10.56 -12.95
C GLU A 57 -11.00 -10.26 -11.46
N LEU A 58 -10.59 -9.08 -11.00
CA LEU A 58 -10.81 -8.66 -9.62
C LEU A 58 -12.32 -8.61 -9.29
N ASN A 59 -13.14 -8.08 -10.20
CA ASN A 59 -14.58 -7.99 -10.00
C ASN A 59 -15.24 -9.39 -9.94
N GLU A 60 -14.82 -10.32 -10.78
CA GLU A 60 -15.30 -11.71 -10.72
C GLU A 60 -14.94 -12.37 -9.38
N GLN A 61 -13.69 -12.19 -8.91
CA GLN A 61 -13.26 -12.70 -7.61
C GLN A 61 -14.00 -12.05 -6.44
N LEU A 62 -14.30 -10.74 -6.51
CA LEU A 62 -15.11 -10.04 -5.51
C LEU A 62 -16.54 -10.59 -5.47
N ASN A 63 -17.15 -10.80 -6.62
CA ASN A 63 -18.52 -11.34 -6.72
C ASN A 63 -18.61 -12.81 -6.26
N ALA A 64 -17.55 -13.58 -6.43
CA ALA A 64 -17.45 -14.96 -5.96
C ALA A 64 -17.06 -15.06 -4.47
N SER A 65 -16.78 -13.94 -3.80
CA SER A 65 -16.29 -13.89 -2.41
C SER A 65 -17.31 -14.45 -1.43
N LYS A 66 -16.82 -15.17 -0.43
CA LYS A 66 -17.60 -15.69 0.70
C LYS A 66 -17.35 -14.83 1.94
N ALA A 67 -18.29 -14.84 2.87
CA ALA A 67 -18.15 -14.13 4.16
C ALA A 67 -16.93 -14.61 4.99
N SER A 68 -16.40 -15.80 4.71
CA SER A 68 -15.19 -16.37 5.34
C SER A 68 -13.89 -15.87 4.73
N ASP A 69 -13.93 -15.23 3.57
CA ASP A 69 -12.72 -14.76 2.89
C ASP A 69 -12.21 -13.46 3.51
N SER A 70 -10.89 -13.23 3.40
CA SER A 70 -10.32 -11.94 3.74
C SER A 70 -10.62 -10.91 2.65
N ASP A 71 -10.51 -9.64 3.02
CA ASP A 71 -10.49 -8.56 2.03
C ASP A 71 -9.25 -8.66 1.13
N PHE A 72 -9.33 -8.01 -0.04
CA PHE A 72 -8.17 -7.82 -0.90
C PHE A 72 -7.33 -6.64 -0.40
N PHE A 73 -6.03 -6.86 -0.35
CA PHE A 73 -5.02 -5.83 -0.06
C PHE A 73 -4.04 -5.76 -1.21
N GLY A 74 -3.65 -4.56 -1.62
CA GLY A 74 -2.73 -4.43 -2.72
C GLY A 74 -2.57 -3.04 -3.30
N LEU A 75 -2.27 -2.99 -4.58
CA LEU A 75 -2.00 -1.80 -5.36
C LEU A 75 -2.91 -1.74 -6.58
N LEU A 76 -3.55 -0.60 -6.75
CA LEU A 76 -4.16 -0.17 -8.00
C LEU A 76 -3.32 0.97 -8.55
N SER A 77 -2.59 0.76 -9.64
CA SER A 77 -1.78 1.82 -10.20
C SER A 77 -2.64 2.82 -10.99
N TYR A 78 -2.15 4.05 -11.12
CA TYR A 78 -2.85 5.08 -11.90
C TYR A 78 -2.99 4.70 -13.39
N GLU A 79 -2.10 3.88 -13.92
CA GLU A 79 -2.15 3.37 -15.30
C GLU A 79 -3.34 2.46 -15.59
N LEU A 80 -4.05 2.02 -14.55
CA LEU A 80 -5.30 1.25 -14.68
C LEU A 80 -6.41 2.05 -15.37
N LYS A 81 -6.32 3.39 -15.36
CA LYS A 81 -7.22 4.30 -16.10
C LYS A 81 -7.38 3.93 -17.57
N HIS A 82 -6.33 3.38 -18.21
CA HIS A 82 -6.37 2.96 -19.61
C HIS A 82 -7.23 1.70 -19.88
N GLU A 83 -7.71 1.03 -18.84
CA GLU A 83 -8.72 -0.05 -18.97
C GLU A 83 -10.14 0.50 -18.93
N LEU A 84 -10.32 1.69 -18.36
CA LEU A 84 -11.63 2.34 -18.21
C LEU A 84 -11.89 3.35 -19.31
N GLU A 85 -10.84 4.05 -19.78
CA GLU A 85 -10.97 5.14 -20.73
C GLU A 85 -9.89 5.06 -21.82
N GLN A 86 -10.22 5.54 -23.03
CA GLN A 86 -9.29 5.70 -24.13
C GLN A 86 -8.49 7.00 -23.94
N LEU A 87 -7.43 6.95 -23.14
CA LEU A 87 -6.55 8.08 -22.89
C LEU A 87 -5.23 7.91 -23.65
N GLU A 88 -4.63 9.03 -24.06
CA GLU A 88 -3.28 9.01 -24.60
C GLU A 88 -2.30 8.44 -23.59
N LYS A 89 -1.42 7.56 -24.07
CA LYS A 89 -0.37 7.01 -23.22
C LYS A 89 0.64 8.09 -22.90
N SER A 90 0.68 8.52 -21.64
CA SER A 90 1.73 9.40 -21.15
C SER A 90 3.10 8.71 -21.25
N SER A 91 4.17 9.50 -21.20
CA SER A 91 5.56 9.05 -21.27
C SER A 91 5.81 7.85 -20.34
N LYS A 92 6.63 6.90 -20.80
CA LYS A 92 7.04 5.73 -19.99
C LYS A 92 7.65 6.19 -18.67
N GLY A 93 6.97 5.93 -17.57
CA GLY A 93 7.51 6.17 -16.23
C GLY A 93 8.83 5.40 -16.03
N ARG A 94 9.72 5.93 -15.20
CA ARG A 94 11.00 5.28 -14.86
C ARG A 94 10.80 3.95 -14.14
N ILE A 95 9.69 3.80 -13.43
CA ILE A 95 9.35 2.60 -12.65
C ILE A 95 8.15 1.94 -13.32
N GLN A 96 8.32 0.69 -13.74
CA GLN A 96 7.23 -0.11 -14.26
C GLN A 96 6.57 -0.86 -13.08
N LEU A 97 5.40 -0.40 -12.69
CA LEU A 97 4.57 -1.09 -11.71
C LEU A 97 3.51 -1.93 -12.43
N PRO A 98 3.06 -3.05 -11.85
CA PRO A 98 1.86 -3.73 -12.33
C PRO A 98 0.67 -2.78 -12.26
N LYS A 99 -0.24 -2.84 -13.22
CA LYS A 99 -1.43 -1.99 -13.22
C LYS A 99 -2.33 -2.29 -12.03
N LEU A 100 -2.47 -3.56 -11.71
CA LEU A 100 -3.24 -4.08 -10.60
C LEU A 100 -2.45 -5.21 -9.94
N LEU A 101 -2.37 -5.21 -8.63
CA LEU A 101 -1.77 -6.27 -7.84
C LEU A 101 -2.52 -6.35 -6.51
N MET A 102 -3.45 -7.29 -6.41
CA MET A 102 -4.29 -7.48 -5.24
C MET A 102 -4.15 -8.91 -4.74
N HIS A 103 -4.08 -9.08 -3.43
CA HIS A 103 -3.96 -10.38 -2.79
C HIS A 103 -4.93 -10.53 -1.63
N ARG A 104 -5.37 -11.78 -1.39
CA ARG A 104 -5.99 -12.19 -0.14
C ARG A 104 -5.01 -12.99 0.69
N TYR A 105 -5.08 -12.82 2.00
CA TYR A 105 -4.12 -13.36 2.93
C TYR A 105 -4.79 -14.24 3.99
N ASN A 106 -4.13 -15.33 4.36
CA ASN A 106 -4.54 -16.16 5.46
C ASN A 106 -4.45 -15.42 6.80
N ILE A 107 -3.50 -14.47 6.90
CA ILE A 107 -3.26 -13.71 8.11
C ILE A 107 -3.26 -12.21 7.78
N VAL A 108 -4.13 -11.47 8.48
CA VAL A 108 -4.21 -10.02 8.43
C VAL A 108 -4.14 -9.49 9.86
N MET A 109 -3.11 -8.73 10.19
CA MET A 109 -2.95 -8.11 11.50
C MET A 109 -3.31 -6.62 11.39
N ARG A 110 -4.25 -6.18 12.21
CA ARG A 110 -4.65 -4.78 12.34
C ARG A 110 -4.14 -4.22 13.65
N PHE A 111 -3.27 -3.24 13.56
CA PHE A 111 -2.75 -2.50 14.70
C PHE A 111 -3.57 -1.22 14.89
N ASP A 112 -4.24 -1.10 16.03
CA ASP A 112 -4.94 0.11 16.44
C ASP A 112 -3.98 1.00 17.23
N HIS A 113 -3.62 2.15 16.66
CA HIS A 113 -2.65 3.06 17.24
C HIS A 113 -3.21 3.91 18.39
N GLN A 114 -4.53 4.07 18.48
CA GLN A 114 -5.19 4.78 19.56
C GLN A 114 -5.36 3.88 20.78
N LEU A 115 -5.93 2.69 20.57
CA LEU A 115 -6.19 1.72 21.64
C LEU A 115 -4.95 0.90 22.03
N LYS A 116 -3.85 0.99 21.25
CA LYS A 116 -2.63 0.19 21.45
C LYS A 116 -2.93 -1.31 21.48
N THR A 117 -3.82 -1.76 20.60
CA THR A 117 -4.21 -3.16 20.46
C THR A 117 -3.85 -3.71 19.08
N CYS A 118 -3.61 -5.02 19.01
CA CYS A 118 -3.45 -5.73 17.75
C CYS A 118 -4.52 -6.82 17.65
N THR A 119 -5.27 -6.79 16.56
CA THR A 119 -6.24 -7.81 16.19
C THR A 119 -5.70 -8.63 15.04
N VAL A 120 -5.67 -9.95 15.19
CA VAL A 120 -5.26 -10.88 14.13
C VAL A 120 -6.50 -11.54 13.55
N PHE A 121 -6.73 -11.34 12.28
CA PHE A 121 -7.72 -12.07 11.48
C PHE A 121 -6.98 -13.21 10.78
N HIS A 122 -7.49 -14.46 10.95
CA HIS A 122 -6.86 -15.67 10.40
C HIS A 122 -7.91 -16.66 9.90
N ARG A 123 -7.55 -17.51 8.95
CA ARG A 123 -8.48 -18.52 8.39
C ARG A 123 -8.53 -19.80 9.25
N SER A 124 -7.41 -20.17 9.83
CA SER A 124 -7.28 -21.34 10.71
C SER A 124 -6.51 -20.95 11.97
N VAL A 125 -6.77 -21.63 13.08
CA VAL A 125 -5.98 -21.47 14.33
C VAL A 125 -4.51 -21.81 14.09
N ASP A 126 -4.21 -22.75 13.20
CA ASP A 126 -2.84 -23.10 12.84
C ASP A 126 -2.07 -21.96 12.17
N ASP A 127 -2.75 -21.00 11.56
CA ASP A 127 -2.11 -19.83 10.97
C ASP A 127 -1.40 -18.97 12.01
N LEU A 128 -1.87 -18.96 13.26
CA LEU A 128 -1.22 -18.23 14.34
C LEU A 128 0.22 -18.72 14.60
N ASN A 129 0.49 -20.00 14.36
CA ASN A 129 1.82 -20.59 14.51
C ASN A 129 2.80 -20.11 13.42
N LYS A 130 2.30 -19.55 12.33
CA LYS A 130 3.12 -18.99 11.23
C LYS A 130 3.65 -17.60 11.55
N ILE A 131 3.06 -16.88 12.52
CA ILE A 131 3.46 -15.53 12.88
C ILE A 131 4.89 -15.56 13.44
N PRO A 132 5.87 -14.90 12.80
CA PRO A 132 7.25 -14.93 13.29
C PRO A 132 7.39 -14.11 14.58
N LYS A 133 8.43 -14.39 15.33
CA LYS A 133 8.83 -13.50 16.42
C LYS A 133 9.37 -12.20 15.84
N PRO A 134 9.09 -11.04 16.45
CA PRO A 134 9.67 -9.77 16.02
C PRO A 134 11.20 -9.84 15.99
N ASN A 135 11.81 -9.28 14.96
CA ASN A 135 13.26 -9.17 14.89
C ASN A 135 13.76 -8.22 15.99
N THR A 136 14.72 -8.68 16.76
CA THR A 136 15.39 -7.87 17.80
C THR A 136 16.60 -7.11 17.27
N SER A 137 16.80 -7.08 15.97
CA SER A 137 17.85 -6.29 15.31
C SER A 137 17.69 -4.83 15.72
N GLY A 138 18.79 -4.20 16.10
CA GLY A 138 18.81 -2.79 16.54
C GLY A 138 18.22 -1.83 15.50
N PRO A 139 18.11 -0.54 15.82
CA PRO A 139 17.46 0.43 14.94
C PRO A 139 18.12 0.41 13.56
N LEU A 140 17.27 0.38 12.52
CA LEU A 140 17.71 0.52 11.14
C LEU A 140 18.52 1.80 11.00
N GLN A 141 19.82 1.69 10.79
CA GLN A 141 20.66 2.83 10.43
C GLN A 141 20.38 3.17 8.98
N CYS A 142 19.57 4.19 8.76
CA CYS A 142 19.32 4.73 7.44
C CYS A 142 20.30 5.87 7.17
N THR A 143 21.27 5.66 6.30
CA THR A 143 22.11 6.73 5.77
C THR A 143 21.38 7.35 4.59
N LEU A 144 20.94 8.61 4.74
CA LEU A 144 20.37 9.36 3.62
C LEU A 144 21.48 9.59 2.60
N ALA A 145 21.31 9.02 1.40
CA ALA A 145 22.09 9.39 0.25
C ALA A 145 21.82 10.85 -0.13
N LYS A 146 22.72 11.49 -0.86
CA LYS A 146 22.53 12.85 -1.38
C LYS A 146 21.24 12.90 -2.19
N LEU A 147 20.33 13.80 -1.80
CA LEU A 147 19.12 14.08 -2.56
C LEU A 147 19.49 14.90 -3.81
N GLU A 148 19.21 14.36 -4.98
CA GLU A 148 19.37 15.06 -6.24
C GLU A 148 18.01 15.38 -6.84
N SER A 149 17.80 16.66 -7.17
CA SER A 149 16.58 17.09 -7.87
C SER A 149 16.68 16.68 -9.35
N ASN A 150 15.56 16.23 -9.92
CA ASN A 150 15.45 15.91 -11.34
C ASN A 150 15.31 17.15 -12.24
N MET A 151 15.19 18.34 -11.64
CA MET A 151 15.12 19.63 -12.34
C MET A 151 15.76 20.74 -11.50
N THR A 152 16.19 21.81 -12.14
CA THR A 152 16.70 23.00 -11.48
C THR A 152 15.56 23.85 -10.90
N LYS A 153 15.88 24.73 -9.94
CA LYS A 153 14.93 25.69 -9.39
C LYS A 153 14.29 26.57 -10.48
N SER A 154 15.08 26.99 -11.47
CA SER A 154 14.60 27.82 -12.58
C SER A 154 13.56 27.11 -13.44
N GLU A 155 13.83 25.87 -13.83
CA GLU A 155 12.91 25.02 -14.58
C GLU A 155 11.61 24.76 -13.81
N TYR A 156 11.71 24.48 -12.50
CA TYR A 156 10.55 24.29 -11.65
C TYR A 156 9.66 25.55 -11.62
N LEU A 157 10.27 26.72 -11.37
CA LEU A 157 9.54 27.98 -11.32
C LEU A 157 8.90 28.35 -12.68
N GLN A 158 9.55 27.99 -13.79
CA GLN A 158 8.96 28.21 -15.12
C GLN A 158 7.73 27.33 -15.31
N LYS A 159 7.82 26.04 -15.01
CA LYS A 159 6.67 25.10 -15.10
C LYS A 159 5.50 25.54 -14.21
N VAL A 160 5.77 26.07 -13.01
CA VAL A 160 4.72 26.61 -12.12
C VAL A 160 4.02 27.82 -12.81
N ARG A 161 4.78 28.74 -13.42
CA ARG A 161 4.19 29.88 -14.16
C ARG A 161 3.32 29.41 -15.32
N ASP A 162 3.81 28.46 -16.12
CA ASP A 162 3.06 27.92 -17.27
C ASP A 162 1.73 27.27 -16.82
N ILE A 163 1.73 26.55 -15.69
CA ILE A 163 0.52 25.98 -15.09
C ILE A 163 -0.44 27.09 -14.62
N LEU A 164 0.06 28.11 -13.93
CA LEU A 164 -0.76 29.24 -13.47
C LEU A 164 -1.41 29.98 -14.64
N GLU A 165 -0.67 30.18 -15.73
CA GLU A 165 -1.24 30.79 -16.97
C GLU A 165 -2.33 29.92 -17.58
N ALA A 166 -2.14 28.58 -17.62
CA ALA A 166 -3.15 27.65 -18.11
C ALA A 166 -4.42 27.66 -17.24
N ILE A 167 -4.26 27.78 -15.92
CA ILE A 167 -5.40 27.93 -15.00
C ILE A 167 -6.13 29.25 -15.24
N HIS A 168 -5.40 30.37 -15.41
CA HIS A 168 -6.02 31.68 -15.67
C HIS A 168 -6.76 31.72 -17.01
N ARG A 169 -6.31 30.98 -18.04
CA ARG A 169 -7.02 30.86 -19.32
C ARG A 169 -8.23 29.93 -19.25
N GLY A 170 -8.40 29.16 -18.18
CA GLY A 170 -9.46 28.15 -18.02
C GLY A 170 -9.16 26.81 -18.70
N ASP A 171 -7.92 26.58 -19.15
CA ASP A 171 -7.51 25.31 -19.75
C ASP A 171 -7.40 24.18 -18.71
N LEU A 172 -7.10 24.54 -17.46
CA LEU A 172 -6.96 23.63 -16.32
C LEU A 172 -7.68 24.21 -15.09
N TYR A 173 -8.22 23.34 -14.25
CA TYR A 173 -8.76 23.72 -12.95
C TYR A 173 -7.70 23.67 -11.85
N GLN A 174 -6.91 22.59 -11.83
CA GLN A 174 -5.74 22.42 -10.96
C GLN A 174 -4.73 21.49 -11.60
N ALA A 175 -3.48 21.58 -11.17
CA ALA A 175 -2.43 20.62 -11.52
C ALA A 175 -1.46 20.42 -10.37
N ASN A 176 -0.93 19.20 -10.26
CA ASN A 176 0.18 18.88 -9.36
C ASN A 176 1.46 18.76 -10.18
N LEU A 177 2.51 19.47 -9.75
CA LEU A 177 3.84 19.38 -10.34
C LEU A 177 4.76 18.62 -9.38
N THR A 178 5.22 17.44 -9.79
CA THR A 178 6.11 16.55 -9.01
C THR A 178 7.37 16.21 -9.80
#